data_3b22dd6189de8cf7b5a6dca4bb746b6b
#
_entry.id   3b22dd6189de8cf7b5a6dca4bb746b6b
#
_cell.length_a   1.000
_cell.length_b   1.000
_cell.length_c   1.000
_cell.angle_alpha   90.00
_cell.angle_beta   90.00
_cell.angle_gamma   90.00
#
_symmetry.space_group_name_H-M   'P 1'
#
loop_
_entity.id
_entity.type
_entity.pdbx_description
1 polymer ?
#
loop_
_entity_poly.entity_id
_entity_poly.type
_entity_poly.pdbx_seq_one_letter_code
_entity_poly.pdbx_strand_id
1 'polypeptide(L)'
;HGKPQSCTAVDDQLDGWESNYYPKGQKKVWEDFWTELLMTVLQDCGFDDTAELDDLDPQEEVLLTGLLIMADWIASNTEYFPLIPVEELGSMEDYPARVDRAWEKLALPFPWEAQPGIADPQEFAVRFGFAPNAVQRAVLEAVDTAAEPGILILEAQMGVGKTEAALAAAEVMASRFGLGGVFFGLPTQATANGIFPRLLGWADTQSEETLPQAIKLAHGMAELNEEYIRLQEQTVQVEDDWDDSETNEHRVEKWHI
;
A
#
# COMPACT_ATOMS: atom_id res chain seq x y z
N HIS A 1 13.10 -3.11 -12.72
CA HIS A 1 11.84 -3.16 -12.02
C HIS A 1 10.84 -2.14 -12.60
N GLY A 2 9.62 -2.52 -12.82
CA GLY A 2 8.48 -1.66 -12.71
C GLY A 2 7.96 -0.93 -13.94
N LYS A 3 8.34 -1.29 -15.15
CA LYS A 3 7.55 -0.89 -16.33
C LYS A 3 7.28 -2.11 -17.18
N PRO A 4 6.01 -2.37 -17.52
CA PRO A 4 5.68 -3.35 -18.53
C PRO A 4 6.49 -3.08 -19.81
N GLN A 5 7.10 -4.10 -20.36
CA GLN A 5 7.90 -3.98 -21.57
C GLN A 5 7.14 -4.62 -22.73
N SER A 6 7.29 -4.08 -23.93
CA SER A 6 6.73 -4.73 -25.12
C SER A 6 7.41 -6.07 -25.34
N CYS A 7 6.69 -7.05 -25.91
CA CYS A 7 7.27 -8.35 -26.27
C CYS A 7 8.56 -8.20 -27.07
N THR A 8 8.61 -7.24 -28.01
CA THR A 8 9.83 -6.95 -28.80
C THR A 8 11.02 -6.51 -27.93
N ALA A 9 10.77 -5.70 -26.88
CA ALA A 9 11.83 -5.27 -25.97
C ALA A 9 12.34 -6.41 -25.08
N VAL A 10 11.47 -7.37 -24.73
CA VAL A 10 11.84 -8.58 -24.01
C VAL A 10 12.66 -9.50 -24.93
N ASP A 11 12.22 -9.70 -26.17
CA ASP A 11 12.94 -10.51 -27.17
C ASP A 11 14.32 -9.94 -27.44
N ASP A 12 14.46 -8.62 -27.65
CA ASP A 12 15.75 -7.95 -27.84
C ASP A 12 16.68 -8.10 -26.63
N GLN A 13 16.14 -8.12 -25.42
CA GLN A 13 16.91 -8.39 -24.20
C GLN A 13 17.36 -9.84 -24.12
N LEU A 14 16.48 -10.78 -24.40
CA LEU A 14 16.80 -12.22 -24.40
C LEU A 14 17.86 -12.56 -25.44
N ASP A 15 17.77 -12.01 -26.64
CA ASP A 15 18.78 -12.19 -27.69
C ASP A 15 20.16 -11.62 -27.31
N GLY A 16 20.19 -10.50 -26.57
CA GLY A 16 21.41 -9.91 -26.04
C GLY A 16 22.03 -10.68 -24.85
N TRP A 17 21.24 -11.47 -24.15
CA TRP A 17 21.67 -12.24 -22.97
C TRP A 17 22.52 -13.45 -23.32
N GLU A 18 22.39 -14.02 -24.52
CA GLU A 18 23.12 -15.23 -24.91
C GLU A 18 24.65 -15.13 -24.76
N SER A 19 25.22 -13.92 -24.85
CA SER A 19 26.68 -13.76 -24.82
C SER A 19 27.26 -13.40 -23.44
N ASN A 20 26.46 -12.86 -22.50
CA ASN A 20 27.00 -12.23 -21.31
C ASN A 20 26.61 -12.88 -19.96
N TYR A 21 25.57 -13.70 -19.93
CA TYR A 21 25.02 -14.21 -18.67
C TYR A 21 25.14 -15.72 -18.46
N TYR A 22 25.32 -16.49 -19.50
CA TYR A 22 25.54 -17.92 -19.35
C TYR A 22 27.03 -18.26 -19.41
N PRO A 23 27.61 -18.93 -18.39
CA PRO A 23 28.93 -19.49 -18.50
C PRO A 23 28.98 -20.40 -19.74
N LYS A 24 30.06 -20.34 -20.51
CA LYS A 24 30.21 -21.13 -21.77
C LYS A 24 29.85 -22.58 -21.53
N GLY A 25 28.88 -23.08 -22.31
CA GLY A 25 28.42 -24.47 -22.27
C GLY A 25 27.37 -24.81 -21.21
N GLN A 26 26.89 -23.84 -20.43
CA GLN A 26 25.87 -24.08 -19.40
C GLN A 26 24.49 -23.57 -19.78
N LYS A 27 24.28 -23.03 -20.97
CA LYS A 27 22.99 -22.47 -21.42
C LYS A 27 21.83 -23.44 -21.13
N LYS A 28 21.95 -24.69 -21.53
CA LYS A 28 20.89 -25.68 -21.35
C LYS A 28 20.55 -25.93 -19.86
N VAL A 29 21.56 -25.96 -19.00
CA VAL A 29 21.33 -26.15 -17.54
C VAL A 29 20.49 -25.01 -16.95
N TRP A 30 20.74 -23.78 -17.41
CA TRP A 30 19.97 -22.63 -16.97
C TRP A 30 18.56 -22.59 -17.57
N GLU A 31 18.41 -22.95 -18.84
CA GLU A 31 17.10 -23.08 -19.49
C GLU A 31 16.23 -24.13 -18.79
N ASP A 32 16.81 -25.30 -18.51
CA ASP A 32 16.11 -26.36 -17.77
C ASP A 32 15.72 -25.91 -16.37
N PHE A 33 16.61 -25.20 -15.66
CA PHE A 33 16.33 -24.63 -14.33
C PHE A 33 15.20 -23.57 -14.35
N TRP A 34 15.25 -22.63 -15.30
CA TRP A 34 14.20 -21.62 -15.43
C TRP A 34 12.85 -22.23 -15.81
N THR A 35 12.87 -23.24 -16.64
CA THR A 35 11.66 -23.99 -17.02
C THR A 35 11.06 -24.70 -15.79
N GLU A 36 11.89 -25.40 -15.03
CA GLU A 36 11.46 -26.07 -13.79
C GLU A 36 10.90 -25.07 -12.78
N LEU A 37 11.58 -23.94 -12.57
CA LEU A 37 11.12 -22.87 -11.67
C LEU A 37 9.77 -22.32 -12.12
N LEU A 38 9.61 -22.00 -13.41
CA LEU A 38 8.36 -21.50 -13.95
C LEU A 38 7.22 -22.49 -13.75
N MET A 39 7.46 -23.77 -14.07
CA MET A 39 6.44 -24.81 -13.91
C MET A 39 6.07 -25.02 -12.45
N THR A 40 7.03 -24.93 -11.52
CA THR A 40 6.76 -24.99 -10.07
C THR A 40 5.86 -23.86 -9.64
N VAL A 41 6.18 -22.61 -10.03
CA VAL A 41 5.36 -21.44 -9.68
C VAL A 41 3.95 -21.53 -10.27
N LEU A 42 3.82 -21.97 -11.53
CA LEU A 42 2.51 -22.17 -12.16
C LEU A 42 1.67 -23.18 -11.38
N GLN A 43 2.25 -24.33 -11.01
CA GLN A 43 1.57 -25.36 -10.23
C GLN A 43 1.15 -24.87 -8.84
N ASP A 44 2.01 -24.11 -8.15
CA ASP A 44 1.70 -23.49 -6.86
C ASP A 44 0.54 -22.48 -6.99
N CYS A 45 0.40 -21.84 -8.16
CA CYS A 45 -0.72 -20.94 -8.48
C CYS A 45 -1.96 -21.69 -9.01
N GLY A 46 -1.90 -23.01 -9.19
CA GLY A 46 -3.01 -23.85 -9.68
C GLY A 46 -3.15 -23.92 -11.19
N PHE A 47 -2.10 -23.60 -11.96
CA PHE A 47 -2.05 -23.71 -13.41
C PHE A 47 -1.15 -24.87 -13.85
N ASP A 48 -1.54 -25.59 -14.89
CA ASP A 48 -0.76 -26.68 -15.45
C ASP A 48 0.17 -26.20 -16.59
N ASP A 49 -0.20 -25.11 -17.29
CA ASP A 49 0.56 -24.56 -18.43
C ASP A 49 0.38 -23.03 -18.51
N THR A 50 1.36 -22.36 -19.10
CA THR A 50 1.28 -20.92 -19.41
C THR A 50 0.15 -20.57 -20.40
N ALA A 51 -0.31 -21.54 -21.20
CA ALA A 51 -1.43 -21.38 -22.12
C ALA A 51 -2.79 -21.18 -21.40
N GLU A 52 -2.85 -21.47 -20.10
CA GLU A 52 -4.03 -21.23 -19.27
C GLU A 52 -4.12 -19.81 -18.73
N LEU A 53 -3.04 -19.01 -18.88
CA LEU A 53 -3.01 -17.62 -18.46
C LEU A 53 -3.73 -16.76 -19.50
N ASP A 54 -4.68 -15.97 -19.03
CA ASP A 54 -5.37 -15.00 -19.88
C ASP A 54 -4.46 -13.79 -20.21
N ASP A 55 -4.70 -13.16 -21.37
CA ASP A 55 -4.09 -11.89 -21.70
C ASP A 55 -4.63 -10.81 -20.73
N LEU A 56 -3.72 -10.04 -20.14
CA LEU A 56 -4.05 -8.96 -19.24
C LEU A 56 -4.40 -7.68 -20.00
N ASP A 57 -5.40 -6.95 -19.51
CA ASP A 57 -5.57 -5.59 -19.98
C ASP A 57 -4.51 -4.64 -19.37
N PRO A 58 -4.27 -3.44 -19.95
CA PRO A 58 -3.22 -2.54 -19.46
C PRO A 58 -3.41 -2.08 -17.99
N GLN A 59 -4.62 -2.12 -17.45
CA GLN A 59 -4.90 -1.73 -16.07
C GLN A 59 -4.51 -2.87 -15.11
N GLU A 60 -4.88 -4.10 -15.46
CA GLU A 60 -4.50 -5.31 -14.73
C GLU A 60 -2.98 -5.49 -14.73
N GLU A 61 -2.32 -5.26 -15.88
CA GLU A 61 -0.86 -5.32 -16.01
C GLU A 61 -0.15 -4.33 -15.06
N VAL A 62 -0.64 -3.10 -14.95
CA VAL A 62 -0.09 -2.09 -14.01
C VAL A 62 -0.29 -2.50 -12.56
N LEU A 63 -1.46 -3.02 -12.19
CA LEU A 63 -1.75 -3.47 -10.83
C LEU A 63 -0.87 -4.67 -10.43
N LEU A 64 -0.77 -5.67 -11.30
CA LEU A 64 0.07 -6.84 -11.04
C LEU A 64 1.56 -6.48 -11.00
N THR A 65 2.01 -5.55 -11.85
CA THR A 65 3.38 -5.03 -11.79
C THR A 65 3.65 -4.35 -10.43
N GLY A 66 2.71 -3.54 -9.93
CA GLY A 66 2.83 -2.93 -8.62
C GLY A 66 2.90 -3.96 -7.49
N LEU A 67 2.06 -4.98 -7.53
CA LEU A 67 2.08 -6.09 -6.57
C LEU A 67 3.40 -6.87 -6.61
N LEU A 68 3.91 -7.17 -7.80
CA LEU A 68 5.19 -7.86 -7.98
C LEU A 68 6.37 -7.05 -7.41
N ILE A 69 6.39 -5.73 -7.63
CA ILE A 69 7.42 -4.85 -7.05
C ILE A 69 7.35 -4.88 -5.52
N MET A 70 6.17 -4.80 -4.94
CA MET A 70 6.01 -4.87 -3.48
C MET A 70 6.47 -6.22 -2.93
N ALA A 71 6.10 -7.31 -3.59
CA ALA A 71 6.52 -8.66 -3.21
C ALA A 71 8.04 -8.84 -3.28
N ASP A 72 8.67 -8.31 -4.34
CA ASP A 72 10.14 -8.32 -4.51
C ASP A 72 10.83 -7.54 -3.38
N TRP A 73 10.34 -6.37 -3.03
CA TRP A 73 10.92 -5.58 -1.93
C TRP A 73 10.79 -6.28 -0.58
N ILE A 74 9.63 -6.89 -0.29
CA ILE A 74 9.42 -7.65 0.94
C ILE A 74 10.35 -8.87 0.96
N ALA A 75 10.37 -9.65 -0.10
CA ALA A 75 11.16 -10.88 -0.19
C ALA A 75 12.69 -10.63 -0.19
N SER A 76 13.12 -9.47 -0.70
CA SER A 76 14.53 -9.05 -0.72
C SER A 76 15.00 -8.43 0.59
N ASN A 77 14.09 -8.09 1.49
CA ASN A 77 14.43 -7.52 2.79
C ASN A 77 14.94 -8.61 3.74
N THR A 78 16.21 -8.51 4.12
CA THR A 78 16.87 -9.49 5.01
C THR A 78 16.35 -9.46 6.44
N GLU A 79 15.60 -8.45 6.81
CA GLU A 79 14.92 -8.37 8.08
C GLU A 79 13.73 -9.31 8.16
N TYR A 80 12.90 -9.36 7.11
CA TYR A 80 11.78 -10.29 7.01
C TYR A 80 12.22 -11.67 6.53
N PHE A 81 13.15 -11.71 5.58
CA PHE A 81 13.70 -12.94 4.99
C PHE A 81 15.22 -13.02 5.20
N PRO A 82 15.72 -13.37 6.41
CA PRO A 82 17.14 -13.52 6.67
C PRO A 82 17.78 -14.46 5.66
N LEU A 83 19.01 -14.16 5.24
CA LEU A 83 19.76 -15.01 4.32
C LEU A 83 20.00 -16.40 4.93
N ILE A 84 19.82 -17.43 4.12
CA ILE A 84 20.07 -18.82 4.51
C ILE A 84 21.49 -19.20 4.04
N PRO A 85 22.35 -19.76 4.90
CA PRO A 85 23.63 -20.31 4.51
C PRO A 85 23.46 -21.40 3.45
N VAL A 86 24.36 -21.46 2.47
CA VAL A 86 24.28 -22.45 1.37
C VAL A 86 24.24 -23.89 1.90
N GLU A 87 24.91 -24.15 3.03
CA GLU A 87 24.98 -25.45 3.69
C GLU A 87 23.62 -25.90 4.26
N GLU A 88 22.72 -24.95 4.51
CA GLU A 88 21.40 -25.20 5.09
C GLU A 88 20.28 -25.26 4.02
N LEU A 89 20.58 -24.99 2.74
CA LEU A 89 19.59 -24.99 1.67
C LEU A 89 18.91 -26.35 1.43
N GLY A 90 19.47 -27.45 1.89
CA GLY A 90 18.88 -28.78 1.80
C GLY A 90 17.79 -29.09 2.84
N SER A 91 17.58 -28.21 3.82
CA SER A 91 16.59 -28.39 4.91
C SER A 91 15.34 -27.52 4.73
N MET A 92 15.01 -27.10 3.51
CA MET A 92 13.89 -26.18 3.22
C MET A 92 12.49 -26.81 3.36
N GLU A 93 12.33 -27.80 4.25
CA GLU A 93 10.99 -28.30 4.61
C GLU A 93 10.11 -27.27 5.33
N ASP A 94 10.69 -26.13 5.75
CA ASP A 94 10.02 -25.10 6.57
C ASP A 94 9.77 -23.77 5.81
N TYR A 95 9.68 -23.82 4.48
CA TYR A 95 9.42 -22.60 3.70
C TYR A 95 8.09 -21.90 4.04
N PRO A 96 6.96 -22.60 4.22
CA PRO A 96 5.70 -21.98 4.66
C PRO A 96 5.84 -21.24 5.99
N ALA A 97 6.42 -21.86 7.00
CA ALA A 97 6.62 -21.23 8.31
C ALA A 97 7.58 -20.02 8.25
N ARG A 98 8.51 -20.00 7.31
CA ARG A 98 9.35 -18.81 7.05
C ARG A 98 8.53 -17.66 6.48
N VAL A 99 7.62 -17.93 5.55
CA VAL A 99 6.69 -16.93 5.00
C VAL A 99 5.76 -16.41 6.08
N ASP A 100 5.19 -17.29 6.90
CA ASP A 100 4.30 -16.91 8.00
C ASP A 100 4.99 -15.98 9.00
N ARG A 101 6.20 -16.32 9.44
CA ARG A 101 7.00 -15.46 10.33
C ARG A 101 7.32 -14.10 9.70
N ALA A 102 7.66 -14.06 8.41
CA ALA A 102 7.92 -12.82 7.70
C ALA A 102 6.66 -11.95 7.61
N TRP A 103 5.50 -12.58 7.37
CA TRP A 103 4.22 -11.90 7.29
C TRP A 103 3.79 -11.32 8.64
N GLU A 104 3.93 -12.09 9.73
CA GLU A 104 3.68 -11.61 11.10
C GLU A 104 4.59 -10.42 11.44
N LYS A 105 5.88 -10.54 11.12
CA LYS A 105 6.84 -9.45 11.37
C LYS A 105 6.60 -8.21 10.51
N LEU A 106 6.06 -8.35 9.31
CA LEU A 106 5.71 -7.25 8.42
C LEU A 106 4.59 -6.37 9.01
N ALA A 107 3.71 -6.95 9.84
CA ALA A 107 2.66 -6.27 10.59
C ALA A 107 1.92 -5.20 9.77
N LEU A 108 1.43 -5.57 8.58
CA LEU A 108 0.71 -4.63 7.72
C LEU A 108 -0.55 -4.12 8.44
N PRO A 109 -0.76 -2.80 8.46
CA PRO A 109 -1.96 -2.23 9.06
C PRO A 109 -3.21 -2.70 8.31
N PHE A 110 -4.31 -2.85 9.06
CA PHE A 110 -5.61 -3.14 8.43
C PHE A 110 -6.06 -1.98 7.53
N PRO A 111 -6.79 -2.29 6.45
CA PRO A 111 -7.44 -1.26 5.64
C PRO A 111 -8.36 -0.41 6.50
N TRP A 112 -8.44 0.90 6.19
CA TRP A 112 -9.40 1.77 6.83
C TRP A 112 -10.83 1.36 6.46
N GLU A 113 -11.71 1.26 7.46
CA GLU A 113 -13.13 1.03 7.28
C GLU A 113 -13.90 2.32 7.58
N ALA A 114 -14.35 3.00 6.52
CA ALA A 114 -15.11 4.23 6.66
C ALA A 114 -16.51 3.96 7.21
N GLN A 115 -16.90 4.69 8.25
CA GLN A 115 -18.24 4.60 8.83
C GLN A 115 -19.27 5.24 7.88
N PRO A 116 -20.46 4.63 7.70
CA PRO A 116 -21.52 5.23 6.93
C PRO A 116 -22.15 6.44 7.66
N GLY A 117 -22.79 7.33 6.92
CA GLY A 117 -23.64 8.37 7.49
C GLY A 117 -23.13 9.79 7.36
N ILE A 118 -21.84 10.03 7.00
CA ILE A 118 -21.26 11.38 6.89
C ILE A 118 -22.00 12.31 5.91
N ALA A 119 -22.80 11.77 4.99
CA ALA A 119 -23.65 12.56 4.10
C ALA A 119 -24.78 13.27 4.85
N ASP A 120 -25.18 12.81 6.04
CA ASP A 120 -26.11 13.51 6.90
C ASP A 120 -25.48 14.79 7.45
N PRO A 121 -26.15 15.96 7.36
CA PRO A 121 -25.62 17.22 7.89
C PRO A 121 -25.31 17.23 9.39
N GLN A 122 -25.95 16.37 10.19
CA GLN A 122 -25.68 16.26 11.64
C GLN A 122 -24.39 15.49 11.86
N GLU A 123 -24.18 14.38 11.16
CA GLU A 123 -22.94 13.62 11.21
C GLU A 123 -21.74 14.43 10.70
N PHE A 124 -21.94 15.18 9.62
CA PHE A 124 -20.93 16.14 9.15
C PHE A 124 -20.57 17.17 10.24
N ALA A 125 -21.58 17.71 10.94
CA ALA A 125 -21.34 18.69 11.99
C ALA A 125 -20.62 18.09 13.21
N VAL A 126 -20.89 16.85 13.54
CA VAL A 126 -20.14 16.11 14.58
C VAL A 126 -18.69 15.92 14.14
N ARG A 127 -18.45 15.51 12.89
CA ARG A 127 -17.13 15.23 12.34
C ARG A 127 -16.23 16.46 12.24
N PHE A 128 -16.77 17.58 11.79
CA PHE A 128 -15.99 18.79 11.49
C PHE A 128 -16.22 19.96 12.46
N GLY A 129 -17.15 19.83 13.40
CA GLY A 129 -17.45 20.86 14.39
C GLY A 129 -18.32 22.01 13.88
N PHE A 130 -18.86 21.94 12.67
CA PHE A 130 -19.75 22.95 12.07
C PHE A 130 -20.68 22.33 11.01
N ALA A 131 -21.83 22.97 10.77
CA ALA A 131 -22.79 22.51 9.77
C ALA A 131 -22.26 22.70 8.34
N PRO A 132 -22.52 21.76 7.41
CA PRO A 132 -22.07 21.89 6.03
C PRO A 132 -22.72 23.07 5.32
N ASN A 133 -21.91 23.84 4.61
CA ASN A 133 -22.40 24.93 3.74
C ASN A 133 -22.98 24.39 2.43
N ALA A 134 -23.47 25.29 1.57
CA ALA A 134 -24.12 24.92 0.30
C ALA A 134 -23.19 24.13 -0.65
N VAL A 135 -21.89 24.49 -0.69
CA VAL A 135 -20.89 23.80 -1.54
C VAL A 135 -20.61 22.39 -1.00
N GLN A 136 -20.41 22.27 0.31
CA GLN A 136 -20.16 20.98 0.96
C GLN A 136 -21.36 20.04 0.81
N ARG A 137 -22.60 20.54 0.98
CA ARG A 137 -23.81 19.74 0.74
C ARG A 137 -23.92 19.26 -0.71
N ALA A 138 -23.63 20.13 -1.68
CA ALA A 138 -23.66 19.73 -3.08
C ALA A 138 -22.63 18.63 -3.42
N VAL A 139 -21.43 18.69 -2.81
CA VAL A 139 -20.42 17.64 -2.95
C VAL A 139 -20.91 16.33 -2.33
N LEU A 140 -21.44 16.37 -1.10
CA LEU A 140 -21.96 15.17 -0.42
C LEU A 140 -23.11 14.54 -1.21
N GLU A 141 -24.07 15.33 -1.70
CA GLU A 141 -25.17 14.84 -2.54
C GLU A 141 -24.65 14.17 -3.83
N ALA A 142 -23.64 14.78 -4.48
CA ALA A 142 -23.06 14.22 -5.69
C ALA A 142 -22.41 12.85 -5.47
N VAL A 143 -21.63 12.69 -4.39
CA VAL A 143 -20.95 11.41 -4.09
C VAL A 143 -21.90 10.38 -3.49
N ASP A 144 -22.90 10.81 -2.72
CA ASP A 144 -23.90 9.91 -2.12
C ASP A 144 -24.85 9.31 -3.16
N THR A 145 -25.08 10.00 -4.27
CA THR A 145 -25.92 9.52 -5.38
C THR A 145 -25.13 8.85 -6.51
N ALA A 146 -23.78 8.86 -6.47
CA ALA A 146 -22.96 8.23 -7.50
C ALA A 146 -23.25 6.73 -7.59
N ALA A 147 -23.41 6.18 -8.80
CA ALA A 147 -23.66 4.77 -9.02
C ALA A 147 -22.38 3.90 -8.91
N GLU A 148 -21.25 4.48 -9.23
CA GLU A 148 -19.93 3.83 -9.29
C GLU A 148 -18.82 4.80 -8.85
N PRO A 149 -17.61 4.31 -8.48
CA PRO A 149 -16.46 5.15 -8.24
C PRO A 149 -16.10 5.98 -9.47
N GLY A 150 -15.65 7.22 -9.25
CA GLY A 150 -15.35 8.12 -10.36
C GLY A 150 -14.50 9.31 -9.94
N ILE A 151 -14.31 10.26 -10.86
CA ILE A 151 -13.58 11.49 -10.62
C ILE A 151 -14.57 12.60 -10.26
N LEU A 152 -14.40 13.21 -9.07
CA LEU A 152 -15.12 14.42 -8.65
C LEU A 152 -14.19 15.63 -8.78
N ILE A 153 -14.64 16.66 -9.52
CA ILE A 153 -13.93 17.93 -9.64
C ILE A 153 -14.70 19.02 -8.86
N LEU A 154 -14.06 19.59 -7.83
CA LEU A 154 -14.62 20.67 -7.02
C LEU A 154 -13.92 21.99 -7.34
N GLU A 155 -14.59 22.86 -8.09
CA GLU A 155 -14.17 24.24 -8.36
C GLU A 155 -14.94 25.20 -7.45
N ALA A 156 -14.27 25.87 -6.51
CA ALA A 156 -14.86 26.79 -5.58
C ALA A 156 -13.84 27.82 -5.09
N GLN A 157 -14.33 28.95 -4.53
CA GLN A 157 -13.48 30.02 -4.01
C GLN A 157 -12.59 29.53 -2.85
N MET A 158 -11.50 30.25 -2.60
CA MET A 158 -10.64 29.99 -1.43
C MET A 158 -11.44 30.22 -0.12
N GLY A 159 -11.15 29.42 0.90
CA GLY A 159 -11.78 29.55 2.21
C GLY A 159 -13.20 28.96 2.35
N VAL A 160 -13.77 28.38 1.29
CA VAL A 160 -15.14 27.79 1.35
C VAL A 160 -15.18 26.39 2.00
N GLY A 161 -14.07 25.88 2.51
CA GLY A 161 -14.03 24.55 3.17
C GLY A 161 -13.95 23.39 2.16
N LYS A 162 -13.16 23.54 1.08
CA LYS A 162 -12.94 22.46 0.10
C LYS A 162 -12.28 21.23 0.70
N THR A 163 -11.41 21.41 1.68
CA THR A 163 -10.72 20.31 2.36
C THR A 163 -11.70 19.40 3.08
N GLU A 164 -12.59 19.98 3.89
CA GLU A 164 -13.62 19.22 4.61
C GLU A 164 -14.61 18.57 3.63
N ALA A 165 -14.96 19.26 2.54
CA ALA A 165 -15.77 18.66 1.48
C ALA A 165 -15.09 17.45 0.85
N ALA A 166 -13.78 17.52 0.59
CA ALA A 166 -13.01 16.43 -0.01
C ALA A 166 -12.87 15.24 0.96
N LEU A 167 -12.61 15.49 2.24
CA LEU A 167 -12.51 14.44 3.27
C LEU A 167 -13.86 13.75 3.49
N ALA A 168 -14.94 14.50 3.61
CA ALA A 168 -16.28 13.94 3.72
C ALA A 168 -16.68 13.14 2.47
N ALA A 169 -16.34 13.62 1.27
CA ALA A 169 -16.56 12.88 0.04
C ALA A 169 -15.76 11.58 0.02
N ALA A 170 -14.52 11.59 0.50
CA ALA A 170 -13.70 10.39 0.62
C ALA A 170 -14.34 9.36 1.58
N GLU A 171 -14.88 9.79 2.73
CA GLU A 171 -15.61 8.91 3.65
C GLU A 171 -16.84 8.28 2.99
N VAL A 172 -17.67 9.08 2.31
CA VAL A 172 -18.86 8.57 1.59
C VAL A 172 -18.45 7.53 0.54
N MET A 173 -17.45 7.86 -0.28
CA MET A 173 -16.98 6.96 -1.34
C MET A 173 -16.36 5.68 -0.75
N ALA A 174 -15.56 5.79 0.31
CA ALA A 174 -14.95 4.64 0.97
C ALA A 174 -16.02 3.71 1.57
N SER A 175 -16.99 4.27 2.30
CA SER A 175 -18.08 3.49 2.87
C SER A 175 -18.97 2.82 1.82
N ARG A 176 -19.25 3.50 0.71
CA ARG A 176 -20.15 2.98 -0.34
C ARG A 176 -19.49 1.97 -1.27
N PHE A 177 -18.21 2.13 -1.52
CA PHE A 177 -17.48 1.32 -2.50
C PHE A 177 -16.41 0.40 -1.87
N GLY A 178 -16.34 0.32 -0.54
CA GLY A 178 -15.40 -0.54 0.17
C GLY A 178 -13.94 -0.15 -0.04
N LEU A 179 -13.63 1.18 -0.07
CA LEU A 179 -12.27 1.65 -0.26
C LEU A 179 -11.53 1.72 1.08
N GLY A 180 -10.33 1.17 1.13
CA GLY A 180 -9.58 0.94 2.37
C GLY A 180 -8.53 2.00 2.71
N GLY A 181 -8.57 3.19 2.09
CA GLY A 181 -7.61 4.26 2.41
C GLY A 181 -7.81 5.54 1.63
N VAL A 182 -7.11 6.60 2.05
CA VAL A 182 -7.13 7.92 1.40
C VAL A 182 -5.70 8.37 1.10
N PHE A 183 -5.46 8.75 -0.15
CA PHE A 183 -4.23 9.41 -0.55
C PHE A 183 -4.51 10.90 -0.80
N PHE A 184 -3.86 11.76 -0.03
CA PHE A 184 -4.05 13.22 -0.12
C PHE A 184 -2.83 13.89 -0.78
N GLY A 185 -2.91 14.12 -2.10
CA GLY A 185 -1.83 14.71 -2.89
C GLY A 185 -1.84 16.24 -2.87
N LEU A 186 -0.71 16.86 -2.55
CA LEU A 186 -0.53 18.31 -2.53
C LEU A 186 0.70 18.75 -3.32
N PRO A 187 0.68 19.93 -3.97
CA PRO A 187 1.74 20.32 -4.89
C PRO A 187 3.05 20.74 -4.21
N THR A 188 3.04 21.06 -2.91
CA THR A 188 4.25 21.49 -2.18
C THR A 188 4.30 20.91 -0.77
N GLN A 189 5.53 20.71 -0.26
CA GLN A 189 5.77 20.26 1.11
C GLN A 189 5.17 21.22 2.16
N ALA A 190 5.25 22.54 1.91
CA ALA A 190 4.70 23.53 2.82
C ALA A 190 3.17 23.40 2.95
N THR A 191 2.46 23.13 1.85
CA THR A 191 1.01 22.89 1.91
C THR A 191 0.69 21.54 2.54
N ALA A 192 1.50 20.51 2.31
CA ALA A 192 1.37 19.21 2.96
C ALA A 192 1.52 19.32 4.48
N ASN A 193 2.58 19.96 4.95
CA ASN A 193 2.80 20.21 6.37
C ASN A 193 1.66 21.05 7.00
N GLY A 194 1.19 22.08 6.29
CA GLY A 194 0.13 22.97 6.81
C GLY A 194 -1.25 22.30 6.92
N ILE A 195 -1.54 21.28 6.12
CA ILE A 195 -2.81 20.55 6.19
C ILE A 195 -2.75 19.31 7.09
N PHE A 196 -1.56 18.79 7.34
CA PHE A 196 -1.36 17.54 8.06
C PHE A 196 -2.04 17.48 9.43
N PRO A 197 -1.96 18.52 10.31
CA PRO A 197 -2.69 18.51 11.59
C PRO A 197 -4.22 18.38 11.43
N ARG A 198 -4.78 18.92 10.33
CA ARG A 198 -6.22 18.80 10.04
C ARG A 198 -6.58 17.39 9.58
N LEU A 199 -5.70 16.75 8.83
CA LEU A 199 -5.86 15.34 8.41
C LEU A 199 -5.77 14.42 9.63
N LEU A 200 -4.85 14.67 10.55
CA LEU A 200 -4.75 13.93 11.81
C LEU A 200 -6.03 14.09 12.63
N GLY A 201 -6.49 15.33 12.86
CA GLY A 201 -7.72 15.56 13.60
C GLY A 201 -8.95 14.93 12.94
N TRP A 202 -9.01 14.84 11.61
CA TRP A 202 -10.04 14.11 10.91
C TRP A 202 -9.88 12.60 11.11
N ALA A 203 -8.68 12.07 10.97
CA ALA A 203 -8.40 10.65 11.14
C ALA A 203 -8.74 10.16 12.56
N ASP A 204 -8.42 10.95 13.59
CA ASP A 204 -8.77 10.65 14.99
C ASP A 204 -10.28 10.50 15.20
N THR A 205 -11.09 11.17 14.40
CA THR A 205 -12.56 11.03 14.46
C THR A 205 -13.08 9.78 13.76
N GLN A 206 -12.23 9.05 13.03
CA GLN A 206 -12.59 7.83 12.31
C GLN A 206 -12.35 6.55 13.12
N SER A 207 -11.52 6.62 14.15
CA SER A 207 -11.15 5.43 14.94
C SER A 207 -12.16 5.18 16.06
N GLU A 208 -12.75 3.98 16.08
CA GLU A 208 -13.24 3.38 17.31
C GLU A 208 -12.04 2.73 18.01
N GLU A 209 -11.50 3.39 18.99
CA GLU A 209 -10.59 3.04 20.11
C GLU A 209 -9.50 1.93 19.98
N THR A 210 -9.38 1.10 18.94
CA THR A 210 -8.57 -0.11 19.09
C THR A 210 -7.56 -0.44 18.00
N LEU A 211 -7.56 0.25 16.87
CA LEU A 211 -6.59 -0.07 15.81
C LEU A 211 -5.80 1.17 15.39
N PRO A 212 -4.47 1.15 15.50
CA PRO A 212 -3.63 2.23 15.01
C PRO A 212 -3.86 2.42 13.50
N GLN A 213 -4.30 3.62 13.11
CA GLN A 213 -4.43 3.95 11.70
C GLN A 213 -3.03 4.15 11.09
N ALA A 214 -2.79 3.56 9.94
CA ALA A 214 -1.57 3.80 9.19
C ALA A 214 -1.62 5.19 8.54
N ILE A 215 -1.04 6.20 9.20
CA ILE A 215 -0.96 7.56 8.69
C ILE A 215 0.50 7.85 8.31
N LYS A 216 0.73 8.20 7.03
CA LYS A 216 2.06 8.51 6.52
C LYS A 216 2.10 9.89 5.87
N LEU A 217 3.08 10.70 6.28
CA LEU A 217 3.43 11.95 5.60
C LEU A 217 4.62 11.67 4.65
N ALA A 218 4.37 11.70 3.34
CA ALA A 218 5.34 11.32 2.33
C ALA A 218 5.90 12.54 1.56
N HIS A 219 7.03 13.07 1.98
CA HIS A 219 7.86 14.03 1.24
C HIS A 219 9.27 14.11 1.83
N GLY A 220 10.24 14.64 1.09
CA GLY A 220 11.65 14.63 1.46
C GLY A 220 12.06 15.33 2.78
N MET A 221 11.13 16.01 3.46
CA MET A 221 11.34 16.68 4.76
C MET A 221 10.27 16.27 5.81
N ALA A 222 9.61 15.15 5.63
CA ALA A 222 8.58 14.67 6.56
C ALA A 222 9.14 14.47 7.98
N GLU A 223 10.38 14.01 8.10
CA GLU A 223 11.08 13.80 9.38
C GLU A 223 11.34 15.09 10.19
N LEU A 224 11.11 16.26 9.60
CA LEU A 224 11.19 17.56 10.28
C LEU A 224 9.82 18.09 10.71
N ASN A 225 8.73 17.35 10.44
CA ASN A 225 7.40 17.73 10.86
C ASN A 225 7.14 17.23 12.29
N GLU A 226 6.96 18.15 13.23
CA GLU A 226 6.83 17.83 14.64
C GLU A 226 5.59 16.97 14.96
N GLU A 227 4.46 17.18 14.27
CA GLU A 227 3.26 16.38 14.44
C GLU A 227 3.48 14.94 13.93
N TYR A 228 4.18 14.78 12.83
CA TYR A 228 4.51 13.46 12.27
C TYR A 228 5.49 12.69 13.17
N ILE A 229 6.49 13.37 13.72
CA ILE A 229 7.43 12.78 14.70
C ILE A 229 6.66 12.28 15.93
N ARG A 230 5.77 13.10 16.51
CA ARG A 230 4.96 12.71 17.67
C ARG A 230 4.06 11.51 17.37
N LEU A 231 3.45 11.47 16.18
CA LEU A 231 2.64 10.34 15.76
C LEU A 231 3.46 9.04 15.72
N GLN A 232 4.68 9.10 15.17
CA GLN A 232 5.58 7.95 15.13
C GLN A 232 6.00 7.49 16.53
N GLU A 233 6.30 8.42 17.44
CA GLU A 233 6.66 8.10 18.83
C GLU A 233 5.50 7.46 19.60
N GLN A 234 4.26 7.89 19.36
CA GLN A 234 3.07 7.28 19.98
C GLN A 234 2.81 5.87 19.48
N THR A 235 3.02 5.61 18.18
CA THR A 235 2.86 4.27 17.61
C THR A 235 3.85 3.27 18.21
N VAL A 236 5.10 3.68 18.42
CA VAL A 236 6.13 2.84 19.06
C VAL A 236 5.78 2.51 20.52
N GLN A 237 5.20 3.44 21.28
CA GLN A 237 4.80 3.19 22.67
C GLN A 237 3.64 2.20 22.80
N VAL A 238 2.70 2.19 21.85
CA VAL A 238 1.58 1.23 21.86
C VAL A 238 2.08 -0.19 21.57
N GLU A 239 3.08 -0.36 20.71
CA GLU A 239 3.69 -1.65 20.43
C GLU A 239 4.45 -2.20 21.65
N ASP A 240 5.15 -1.35 22.40
CA ASP A 240 5.87 -1.73 23.63
C ASP A 240 4.93 -2.19 24.78
N ASP A 241 3.73 -1.60 24.88
CA ASP A 241 2.73 -1.98 25.90
C ASP A 241 2.06 -3.34 25.62
N TRP A 242 2.10 -3.85 24.38
CA TRP A 242 1.56 -5.18 24.02
C TRP A 242 2.58 -6.30 24.17
N ASP A 243 3.89 -6.00 24.25
CA ASP A 243 4.97 -6.97 24.23
C ASP A 243 5.57 -7.27 25.64
N ASP A 244 4.94 -6.81 26.73
CA ASP A 244 5.45 -6.99 28.10
C ASP A 244 5.28 -8.44 28.63
N SER A 245 5.08 -9.44 27.76
CA SER A 245 5.03 -10.85 28.14
C SER A 245 6.19 -11.71 27.63
N GLU A 246 7.05 -11.26 26.71
CA GLU A 246 8.31 -11.99 26.43
C GLU A 246 9.34 -11.12 25.67
N THR A 247 10.47 -10.91 26.33
CA THR A 247 11.75 -10.39 25.85
C THR A 247 12.01 -10.54 24.35
N ASN A 248 12.06 -9.42 23.61
CA ASN A 248 13.10 -9.20 22.61
C ASN A 248 13.15 -7.75 22.13
N GLU A 249 14.34 -7.15 22.23
CA GLU A 249 14.70 -5.88 21.64
C GLU A 249 14.61 -5.97 20.09
N HIS A 250 13.53 -5.53 19.49
CA HIS A 250 13.49 -5.29 18.05
C HIS A 250 12.83 -3.94 17.76
N ARG A 251 13.69 -3.00 17.45
CA ARG A 251 13.40 -1.69 16.89
C ARG A 251 12.79 -1.87 15.51
N VAL A 252 11.56 -1.44 15.31
CA VAL A 252 10.96 -1.34 13.98
C VAL A 252 11.74 -0.28 13.19
N GLU A 253 12.59 -0.69 12.28
CA GLU A 253 13.25 0.21 11.34
C GLU A 253 12.26 0.63 10.24
N LYS A 254 12.25 1.95 9.99
CA LYS A 254 11.31 2.65 9.11
C LYS A 254 11.38 2.17 7.67
N TRP A 255 10.23 1.92 7.06
CA TRP A 255 10.12 1.83 5.62
C TRP A 255 10.47 3.18 4.97
N HIS A 256 11.60 3.28 4.31
CA HIS A 256 11.92 4.37 3.40
C HIS A 256 11.50 3.97 1.99
N ILE A 257 10.40 4.56 1.50
CA ILE A 257 10.05 4.55 0.08
C ILE A 257 10.49 5.86 -0.52
#